data_cbc0aecbba4d3bb11f295d3c01b83fe8
#
_entry.id   cbc0aecbba4d3bb11f295d3c01b83fe8
#
_cell.length_a   1.000
_cell.length_b   1.000
_cell.length_c   1.000
_cell.angle_alpha   90.00
_cell.angle_beta   90.00
_cell.angle_gamma   90.00
#
_symmetry.space_group_name_H-M   'P 1'
#
loop_
_entity.id
_entity.type
_entity.pdbx_description
1 polymer ?
#
loop_
_entity_poly.entity_id
_entity_poly.type
_entity_poly.pdbx_seq_one_letter_code
_entity_poly.pdbx_strand_id
1 'polypeptide(L)'
;SWNPNMPLRMLWYIGKLYRRHIDVDMAYRSKMVKIPAPKFYVLYNGSKDEPEHRIMRLSEAFEGESHSLELVADSYNINLAKGKKLLDSCYELRCYSVFVAKVQEYLAAKQDLSQAIKSAIRYCRDNELMKEYFKEHEKEVLDMVTFKWDDKRAREIAEEEGMEKGIEKGIEKGIEKGRAEGRLRTLCELVKDGILSNMDAAKRAGMSLEEFRKAVAML
;
A
#
# COMPACT_ATOMS: atom_id res chain seq x y z
N SER A 1 0.91 -6.31 -5.53
CA SER A 1 1.96 -6.42 -4.50
C SER A 1 1.48 -7.22 -3.30
N TRP A 2 2.39 -7.86 -2.56
CA TRP A 2 2.08 -8.51 -1.30
C TRP A 2 1.55 -7.50 -0.29
N ASN A 3 0.44 -7.84 0.39
CA ASN A 3 -0.14 -6.98 1.41
C ASN A 3 -0.43 -7.80 2.68
N PRO A 4 0.33 -7.60 3.77
CA PRO A 4 0.14 -8.34 5.03
C PRO A 4 -1.20 -8.01 5.71
N ASN A 5 -1.80 -6.85 5.39
CA ASN A 5 -3.06 -6.40 5.99
C ASN A 5 -4.31 -7.00 5.32
N MET A 6 -4.17 -8.06 4.53
CA MET A 6 -5.32 -8.70 3.88
C MET A 6 -6.37 -9.21 4.87
N PRO A 7 -6.03 -9.85 6.02
CA PRO A 7 -7.04 -10.25 7.00
C PRO A 7 -7.87 -9.07 7.53
N LEU A 8 -7.24 -7.93 7.84
CA LEU A 8 -7.93 -6.72 8.28
C LEU A 8 -8.88 -6.17 7.20
N ARG A 9 -8.43 -6.14 5.94
CA ARG A 9 -9.27 -5.73 4.81
C ARG A 9 -10.44 -6.67 4.59
N MET A 10 -10.23 -7.97 4.74
CA MET A 10 -11.29 -8.98 4.62
C MET A 10 -12.34 -8.84 5.71
N LEU A 11 -11.93 -8.51 6.95
CA LEU A 11 -12.87 -8.19 8.03
C LEU A 11 -13.79 -7.03 7.63
N TRP A 12 -13.25 -5.95 7.05
CA TRP A 12 -14.07 -4.84 6.58
C TRP A 12 -15.00 -5.24 5.41
N TYR A 13 -14.50 -6.05 4.49
CA TYR A 13 -15.31 -6.51 3.35
C TYR A 13 -16.46 -7.41 3.80
N ILE A 14 -16.21 -8.38 4.68
CA ILE A 14 -17.28 -9.27 5.16
C ILE A 14 -18.31 -8.54 6.01
N GLY A 15 -17.88 -7.61 6.88
CA GLY A 15 -18.79 -6.76 7.64
C GLY A 15 -19.71 -5.93 6.72
N LYS A 16 -19.15 -5.33 5.66
CA LYS A 16 -19.94 -4.59 4.66
C LYS A 16 -20.88 -5.50 3.87
N LEU A 17 -20.43 -6.71 3.53
CA LEU A 17 -21.22 -7.69 2.79
C LEU A 17 -22.41 -8.16 3.62
N TYR A 18 -22.21 -8.53 4.88
CA TYR A 18 -23.29 -8.95 5.77
C TYR A 18 -24.31 -7.83 6.02
N ARG A 19 -23.87 -6.58 6.23
CA ARG A 19 -24.79 -5.44 6.34
C ARG A 19 -25.65 -5.22 5.10
N ARG A 20 -25.15 -5.59 3.93
CA ARG A 20 -25.89 -5.43 2.65
C ARG A 20 -26.93 -6.53 2.43
N HIS A 21 -26.65 -7.75 2.92
CA HIS A 21 -27.47 -8.92 2.65
C HIS A 21 -28.36 -9.35 3.83
N ILE A 22 -28.13 -8.79 5.01
CA ILE A 22 -28.91 -9.08 6.20
C ILE A 22 -29.70 -7.84 6.56
N ASP A 23 -31.00 -8.03 6.82
CA ASP A 23 -31.82 -6.96 7.39
C ASP A 23 -31.26 -6.57 8.76
N VAL A 24 -30.77 -5.32 8.88
CA VAL A 24 -30.14 -4.81 10.09
C VAL A 24 -31.08 -4.89 11.28
N ASP A 25 -32.38 -4.67 11.08
CA ASP A 25 -33.39 -4.72 12.15
C ASP A 25 -33.53 -6.15 12.75
N MET A 26 -33.24 -7.18 11.96
CA MET A 26 -33.23 -8.56 12.45
C MET A 26 -32.15 -8.82 13.48
N ALA A 27 -31.01 -8.10 13.41
CA ALA A 27 -29.93 -8.25 14.37
C ALA A 27 -30.27 -7.72 15.77
N TYR A 28 -31.28 -6.85 15.88
CA TYR A 28 -31.78 -6.32 17.17
C TYR A 28 -32.94 -7.13 17.77
N ARG A 29 -33.42 -8.15 17.07
CA ARG A 29 -34.48 -9.03 17.57
C ARG A 29 -33.92 -10.12 18.47
N SER A 30 -34.74 -10.70 19.32
CA SER A 30 -34.37 -11.77 20.24
C SER A 30 -34.02 -13.11 19.55
N LYS A 31 -34.38 -13.26 18.27
CA LYS A 31 -34.10 -14.47 17.49
C LYS A 31 -32.74 -14.37 16.79
N MET A 32 -31.90 -15.38 16.99
CA MET A 32 -30.59 -15.44 16.32
C MET A 32 -30.73 -15.44 14.79
N VAL A 33 -30.03 -14.52 14.14
CA VAL A 33 -29.91 -14.47 12.68
C VAL A 33 -28.79 -15.43 12.24
N LYS A 34 -29.13 -16.38 11.38
CA LYS A 34 -28.14 -17.28 10.78
C LYS A 34 -27.56 -16.64 9.52
N ILE A 35 -26.24 -16.63 9.43
CA ILE A 35 -25.49 -16.08 8.30
C ILE A 35 -24.62 -17.16 7.66
N PRO A 36 -24.33 -17.09 6.35
CA PRO A 36 -23.38 -17.98 5.70
C PRO A 36 -21.99 -17.88 6.33
N ALA A 37 -21.33 -19.01 6.57
CA ALA A 37 -19.94 -19.01 7.03
C ALA A 37 -19.01 -18.55 5.91
N PRO A 38 -18.16 -17.51 6.13
CA PRO A 38 -17.26 -17.04 5.11
C PRO A 38 -16.01 -17.91 5.01
N LYS A 39 -15.43 -17.97 3.80
CA LYS A 39 -14.07 -18.48 3.56
C LYS A 39 -13.27 -17.41 2.85
N PHE A 40 -12.04 -17.20 3.27
CA PHE A 40 -11.20 -16.14 2.77
C PHE A 40 -9.98 -16.69 2.01
N TYR A 41 -9.86 -16.29 0.76
CA TYR A 41 -8.76 -16.67 -0.12
C TYR A 41 -8.09 -15.45 -0.72
N VAL A 42 -6.76 -15.46 -0.78
CA VAL A 42 -5.94 -14.49 -1.50
C VAL A 42 -5.24 -15.22 -2.63
N LEU A 43 -5.48 -14.81 -3.87
CA LEU A 43 -4.74 -15.28 -5.03
C LEU A 43 -3.63 -14.26 -5.32
N TYR A 44 -2.39 -14.63 -5.01
CA TYR A 44 -1.24 -13.76 -5.17
C TYR A 44 -0.53 -14.00 -6.50
N ASN A 45 -0.38 -12.93 -7.29
CA ASN A 45 0.33 -12.94 -8.58
C ASN A 45 1.37 -11.80 -8.70
N GLY A 46 1.87 -11.31 -7.56
CA GLY A 46 2.86 -10.24 -7.54
C GLY A 46 4.28 -10.72 -7.82
N SER A 47 5.23 -9.76 -7.88
CA SER A 47 6.65 -10.02 -8.20
C SER A 47 7.50 -10.43 -7.01
N LYS A 48 7.02 -10.26 -5.76
CA LYS A 48 7.75 -10.73 -4.58
C LYS A 48 7.80 -12.26 -4.54
N ASP A 49 8.91 -12.82 -4.09
CA ASP A 49 9.06 -14.25 -3.88
C ASP A 49 8.28 -14.68 -2.63
N GLU A 50 7.03 -15.08 -2.82
CA GLU A 50 6.15 -15.58 -1.78
C GLU A 50 6.00 -17.11 -1.90
N PRO A 51 5.79 -17.83 -0.78
CA PRO A 51 5.60 -19.27 -0.80
C PRO A 51 4.37 -19.68 -1.61
N GLU A 52 4.29 -20.96 -2.02
CA GLU A 52 3.14 -21.52 -2.73
C GLU A 52 1.82 -21.31 -1.96
N HIS A 53 1.86 -21.53 -0.65
CA HIS A 53 0.72 -21.33 0.26
C HIS A 53 1.18 -20.70 1.56
N ARG A 54 0.37 -19.79 2.08
CA ARG A 54 0.56 -19.16 3.39
C ARG A 54 -0.79 -18.95 4.07
N ILE A 55 -0.84 -19.24 5.35
CA ILE A 55 -1.96 -18.85 6.21
C ILE A 55 -1.67 -17.44 6.75
N MET A 56 -2.67 -16.56 6.64
CA MET A 56 -2.63 -15.19 7.15
C MET A 56 -3.68 -15.06 8.27
N ARG A 57 -3.29 -14.50 9.39
CA ARG A 57 -4.13 -14.37 10.58
C ARG A 57 -4.34 -12.90 10.96
N LEU A 58 -5.56 -12.55 11.33
CA LEU A 58 -5.86 -11.22 11.83
C LEU A 58 -5.17 -10.95 13.17
N SER A 59 -5.03 -11.97 13.99
CA SER A 59 -4.34 -11.88 15.29
C SER A 59 -2.88 -11.42 15.19
N GLU A 60 -2.22 -11.62 14.04
CA GLU A 60 -0.85 -11.13 13.80
C GLU A 60 -0.77 -9.58 13.76
N ALA A 61 -1.89 -8.90 13.62
CA ALA A 61 -1.98 -7.43 13.58
C ALA A 61 -2.35 -6.80 14.93
N PHE A 62 -2.63 -7.57 15.97
CA PHE A 62 -3.03 -7.04 17.26
C PHE A 62 -1.82 -6.64 18.13
N GLU A 63 -1.95 -5.51 18.81
CA GLU A 63 -1.03 -5.07 19.86
C GLU A 63 -1.40 -5.76 21.16
N GLY A 64 -0.90 -6.98 21.39
CA GLY A 64 -1.18 -7.80 22.57
C GLY A 64 -1.99 -9.05 22.26
N GLU A 65 -2.21 -9.88 23.29
CA GLU A 65 -2.95 -11.13 23.16
C GLU A 65 -4.45 -10.88 23.07
N SER A 66 -5.10 -11.44 22.06
CA SER A 66 -6.57 -11.43 21.91
C SER A 66 -7.04 -12.77 21.36
N HIS A 67 -8.04 -13.35 22.05
CA HIS A 67 -8.65 -14.61 21.61
C HIS A 67 -10.13 -14.43 21.18
N SER A 68 -10.64 -13.20 21.23
CA SER A 68 -12.05 -12.91 20.98
C SER A 68 -12.38 -12.68 19.52
N LEU A 69 -11.40 -12.32 18.69
CA LEU A 69 -11.58 -12.07 17.27
C LEU A 69 -10.44 -12.69 16.49
N GLU A 70 -10.77 -13.59 15.58
CA GLU A 70 -9.84 -14.15 14.62
C GLU A 70 -10.47 -14.21 13.24
N LEU A 71 -9.66 -13.90 12.21
CA LEU A 71 -9.96 -14.13 10.82
C LEU A 71 -8.74 -14.79 10.18
N VAL A 72 -8.97 -15.94 9.58
CA VAL A 72 -7.92 -16.70 8.90
C VAL A 72 -8.17 -16.67 7.40
N ALA A 73 -7.16 -16.33 6.62
CA ALA A 73 -7.20 -16.34 5.17
C ALA A 73 -6.09 -17.23 4.60
N ASP A 74 -6.43 -18.03 3.60
CA ASP A 74 -5.48 -18.82 2.83
C ASP A 74 -4.96 -17.99 1.65
N SER A 75 -3.65 -17.76 1.58
CA SER A 75 -3.00 -17.09 0.46
C SER A 75 -2.29 -18.12 -0.42
N TYR A 76 -2.67 -18.17 -1.70
CA TYR A 76 -2.07 -19.03 -2.71
C TYR A 76 -1.31 -18.20 -3.73
N ASN A 77 -0.05 -18.55 -3.95
CA ASN A 77 0.76 -17.96 -5.00
C ASN A 77 0.39 -18.63 -6.32
N ILE A 78 -0.21 -17.87 -7.22
CA ILE A 78 -0.65 -18.33 -8.54
C ILE A 78 0.34 -17.99 -9.66
N ASN A 79 1.56 -17.54 -9.33
CA ASN A 79 2.61 -17.43 -10.35
C ASN A 79 2.96 -18.84 -10.89
N LEU A 80 3.21 -18.95 -12.20
CA LEU A 80 3.45 -20.23 -12.89
C LEU A 80 4.56 -21.07 -12.24
N ALA A 81 5.60 -20.42 -11.73
CA ALA A 81 6.74 -21.09 -11.09
C ALA A 81 6.43 -21.66 -9.69
N LYS A 82 5.42 -21.13 -8.99
CA LYS A 82 5.14 -21.46 -7.58
C LYS A 82 3.79 -22.15 -7.38
N GLY A 83 2.77 -21.76 -8.13
CA GLY A 83 1.39 -22.24 -7.96
C GLY A 83 1.05 -23.55 -8.66
N LYS A 84 2.03 -24.37 -9.07
CA LYS A 84 1.84 -25.51 -9.96
C LYS A 84 0.71 -26.43 -9.52
N LYS A 85 0.66 -26.83 -8.26
CA LYS A 85 -0.34 -27.77 -7.75
C LYS A 85 -1.77 -27.25 -7.90
N LEU A 86 -1.99 -25.97 -7.57
CA LEU A 86 -3.31 -25.33 -7.71
C LEU A 86 -3.66 -25.09 -9.18
N LEU A 87 -2.69 -24.65 -9.98
CA LEU A 87 -2.88 -24.36 -11.40
C LEU A 87 -3.14 -25.62 -12.23
N ASP A 88 -2.58 -26.77 -11.84
CA ASP A 88 -2.84 -28.06 -12.49
C ASP A 88 -4.27 -28.56 -12.17
N SER A 89 -4.87 -28.11 -11.07
CA SER A 89 -6.23 -28.49 -10.67
C SER A 89 -7.33 -27.57 -11.18
N CYS A 90 -6.98 -26.37 -11.70
CA CYS A 90 -7.94 -25.37 -12.18
C CYS A 90 -7.47 -24.76 -13.50
N TYR A 91 -8.09 -25.17 -14.60
CA TYR A 91 -7.75 -24.72 -15.94
C TYR A 91 -7.87 -23.21 -16.12
N GLU A 92 -8.95 -22.62 -15.65
CA GLU A 92 -9.22 -21.17 -15.78
C GLU A 92 -8.18 -20.35 -15.04
N LEU A 93 -7.81 -20.77 -13.82
CA LEU A 93 -6.78 -20.10 -13.02
C LEU A 93 -5.40 -20.22 -13.67
N ARG A 94 -5.10 -21.37 -14.25
CA ARG A 94 -3.86 -21.59 -15.02
C ARG A 94 -3.81 -20.67 -16.23
N CYS A 95 -4.88 -20.56 -17.01
CA CYS A 95 -4.96 -19.67 -18.17
C CYS A 95 -4.77 -18.21 -17.76
N TYR A 96 -5.42 -17.78 -16.67
CA TYR A 96 -5.22 -16.44 -16.11
C TYR A 96 -3.76 -16.19 -15.72
N SER A 97 -3.13 -17.17 -15.08
CA SER A 97 -1.72 -17.05 -14.66
C SER A 97 -0.78 -16.97 -15.86
N VAL A 98 -1.04 -17.72 -16.92
CA VAL A 98 -0.29 -17.63 -18.19
C VAL A 98 -0.48 -16.26 -18.84
N PHE A 99 -1.71 -15.79 -18.91
CA PHE A 99 -2.00 -14.46 -19.45
C PHE A 99 -1.22 -13.34 -18.71
N VAL A 100 -1.29 -13.32 -17.37
CA VAL A 100 -0.57 -12.33 -16.56
C VAL A 100 0.94 -12.45 -16.77
N ALA A 101 1.50 -13.65 -16.78
CA ALA A 101 2.92 -13.88 -17.03
C ALA A 101 3.36 -13.34 -18.41
N LYS A 102 2.54 -13.54 -19.44
CA LYS A 102 2.81 -13.01 -20.79
C LYS A 102 2.73 -11.48 -20.85
N VAL A 103 1.76 -10.87 -20.17
CA VAL A 103 1.72 -9.40 -20.05
C VAL A 103 3.01 -8.88 -19.42
N GLN A 104 3.47 -9.48 -18.32
CA GLN A 104 4.72 -9.08 -17.65
C GLN A 104 5.95 -9.28 -18.55
N GLU A 105 6.02 -10.39 -19.29
CA GLU A 105 7.10 -10.67 -20.25
C GLU A 105 7.17 -9.58 -21.34
N TYR A 106 6.04 -9.20 -21.92
CA TYR A 106 5.98 -8.16 -22.96
C TYR A 106 6.29 -6.76 -22.40
N LEU A 107 5.88 -6.46 -21.17
CA LEU A 107 6.27 -5.22 -20.49
C LEU A 107 7.79 -5.16 -20.22
N ALA A 108 8.39 -6.28 -19.81
CA ALA A 108 9.83 -6.39 -19.64
C ALA A 108 10.60 -6.19 -20.98
N ALA A 109 9.99 -6.58 -22.10
CA ALA A 109 10.48 -6.31 -23.46
C ALA A 109 10.19 -4.88 -23.93
N LYS A 110 9.83 -3.95 -23.04
CA LYS A 110 9.57 -2.52 -23.29
C LYS A 110 8.37 -2.23 -24.22
N GLN A 111 7.43 -3.14 -24.36
CA GLN A 111 6.15 -2.81 -24.96
C GLN A 111 5.34 -1.90 -24.02
N ASP A 112 4.54 -0.99 -24.59
CA ASP A 112 3.56 -0.29 -23.78
C ASP A 112 2.47 -1.26 -23.28
N LEU A 113 1.75 -0.86 -22.24
CA LEU A 113 0.78 -1.72 -21.57
C LEU A 113 -0.31 -2.24 -22.51
N SER A 114 -0.87 -1.37 -23.36
CA SER A 114 -1.93 -1.74 -24.31
C SER A 114 -1.43 -2.79 -25.32
N GLN A 115 -0.23 -2.60 -25.83
CA GLN A 115 0.44 -3.55 -26.73
C GLN A 115 0.74 -4.89 -26.03
N ALA A 116 1.27 -4.83 -24.81
CA ALA A 116 1.58 -6.01 -24.00
C ALA A 116 0.33 -6.87 -23.75
N ILE A 117 -0.80 -6.22 -23.41
CA ILE A 117 -2.09 -6.90 -23.21
C ILE A 117 -2.58 -7.54 -24.50
N LYS A 118 -2.59 -6.79 -25.61
CA LYS A 118 -2.99 -7.31 -26.94
C LYS A 118 -2.14 -8.50 -27.37
N SER A 119 -0.84 -8.42 -27.15
CA SER A 119 0.10 -9.51 -27.45
C SER A 119 -0.16 -10.74 -26.59
N ALA A 120 -0.46 -10.54 -25.30
CA ALA A 120 -0.79 -11.64 -24.39
C ALA A 120 -2.15 -12.30 -24.73
N ILE A 121 -3.17 -11.51 -25.09
CA ILE A 121 -4.46 -12.06 -25.58
C ILE A 121 -4.24 -12.88 -26.86
N ARG A 122 -3.46 -12.35 -27.81
CA ARG A 122 -3.12 -13.08 -29.03
C ARG A 122 -2.42 -14.40 -28.72
N TYR A 123 -1.41 -14.37 -27.86
CA TYR A 123 -0.71 -15.57 -27.42
C TYR A 123 -1.67 -16.60 -26.81
N CYS A 124 -2.55 -16.19 -25.89
CA CYS A 124 -3.52 -17.08 -25.27
C CYS A 124 -4.46 -17.71 -26.32
N ARG A 125 -4.96 -16.91 -27.26
CA ARG A 125 -5.84 -17.37 -28.33
C ARG A 125 -5.15 -18.35 -29.27
N ASP A 126 -3.91 -18.08 -29.67
CA ASP A 126 -3.14 -18.92 -30.60
C ASP A 126 -2.74 -20.26 -29.94
N ASN A 127 -2.67 -20.29 -28.59
CA ASN A 127 -2.41 -21.50 -27.82
C ASN A 127 -3.71 -22.15 -27.25
N GLU A 128 -4.88 -21.76 -27.74
CA GLU A 128 -6.19 -22.22 -27.30
C GLU A 128 -6.52 -22.06 -25.81
N LEU A 129 -5.82 -21.13 -25.13
CA LEU A 129 -6.05 -20.81 -23.73
C LEU A 129 -7.22 -19.83 -23.63
N MET A 130 -8.36 -20.26 -23.07
CA MET A 130 -9.59 -19.46 -22.95
C MET A 130 -10.02 -18.78 -24.26
N LYS A 131 -9.84 -19.45 -25.40
CA LYS A 131 -10.04 -18.89 -26.73
C LYS A 131 -11.43 -18.25 -26.91
N GLU A 132 -12.48 -18.93 -26.49
CA GLU A 132 -13.85 -18.43 -26.60
C GLU A 132 -14.06 -17.21 -25.68
N TYR A 133 -13.53 -17.25 -24.45
CA TYR A 133 -13.61 -16.13 -23.52
C TYR A 133 -12.95 -14.86 -24.08
N PHE A 134 -11.74 -14.96 -24.57
CA PHE A 134 -11.04 -13.81 -25.17
C PHE A 134 -11.68 -13.32 -26.48
N LYS A 135 -12.34 -14.21 -27.23
CA LYS A 135 -13.07 -13.84 -28.43
C LYS A 135 -14.28 -12.95 -28.10
N GLU A 136 -14.99 -13.27 -27.02
CA GLU A 136 -16.21 -12.55 -26.62
C GLU A 136 -15.90 -11.31 -25.77
N HIS A 137 -14.83 -11.32 -24.95
CA HIS A 137 -14.55 -10.34 -23.92
C HIS A 137 -13.23 -9.58 -24.11
N GLU A 138 -12.61 -9.64 -25.30
CA GLU A 138 -11.31 -8.99 -25.55
C GLU A 138 -11.30 -7.50 -25.18
N LYS A 139 -12.34 -6.78 -25.57
CA LYS A 139 -12.47 -5.35 -25.28
C LYS A 139 -12.62 -5.07 -23.77
N GLU A 140 -13.46 -5.85 -23.09
CA GLU A 140 -13.69 -5.72 -21.64
C GLU A 140 -12.42 -6.03 -20.85
N VAL A 141 -11.65 -7.05 -21.26
CA VAL A 141 -10.36 -7.39 -20.63
C VAL A 141 -9.36 -6.26 -20.82
N LEU A 142 -9.28 -5.69 -22.03
CA LEU A 142 -8.43 -4.54 -22.33
C LEU A 142 -8.79 -3.34 -21.45
N ASP A 143 -10.06 -2.96 -21.41
CA ASP A 143 -10.54 -1.81 -20.65
C ASP A 143 -10.33 -2.01 -19.13
N MET A 144 -10.65 -3.20 -18.62
CA MET A 144 -10.52 -3.52 -17.19
C MET A 144 -9.07 -3.54 -16.73
N VAL A 145 -8.18 -4.16 -17.52
CA VAL A 145 -6.76 -4.26 -17.15
C VAL A 145 -6.09 -2.90 -17.28
N THR A 146 -6.36 -2.16 -18.34
CA THR A 146 -5.84 -0.80 -18.53
C THR A 146 -6.26 0.11 -17.37
N PHE A 147 -7.56 0.13 -17.02
CA PHE A 147 -8.06 0.93 -15.89
C PHE A 147 -7.37 0.58 -14.56
N LYS A 148 -7.21 -0.70 -14.24
CA LYS A 148 -6.53 -1.12 -12.99
C LYS A 148 -5.07 -0.72 -12.94
N TRP A 149 -4.38 -0.72 -14.07
CA TRP A 149 -2.97 -0.34 -14.15
C TRP A 149 -2.80 1.18 -14.10
N ASP A 150 -3.68 1.92 -14.74
CA ASP A 150 -3.71 3.39 -14.68
C ASP A 150 -3.95 3.86 -13.24
N ASP A 151 -4.90 3.25 -12.52
CA ASP A 151 -5.17 3.55 -11.10
C ASP A 151 -3.95 3.21 -10.20
N LYS A 152 -3.26 2.10 -10.48
CA LYS A 152 -2.02 1.75 -9.79
C LYS A 152 -0.91 2.77 -10.08
N ARG A 153 -0.71 3.13 -11.34
CA ARG A 153 0.31 4.09 -11.75
C ARG A 153 0.03 5.48 -11.20
N ALA A 154 -1.23 5.90 -11.19
CA ALA A 154 -1.65 7.16 -10.58
C ALA A 154 -1.34 7.21 -9.08
N ARG A 155 -1.53 6.10 -8.36
CA ARG A 155 -1.17 6.00 -6.93
C ARG A 155 0.34 6.05 -6.72
N GLU A 156 1.12 5.34 -7.54
CA GLU A 156 2.59 5.37 -7.47
C GLU A 156 3.11 6.79 -7.69
N ILE A 157 2.61 7.51 -8.69
CA ILE A 157 2.96 8.91 -8.94
C ILE A 157 2.57 9.80 -7.75
N ALA A 158 1.37 9.63 -7.19
CA ALA A 158 0.93 10.40 -6.04
C ALA A 158 1.79 10.13 -4.79
N GLU A 159 2.28 8.90 -4.59
CA GLU A 159 3.21 8.55 -3.51
C GLU A 159 4.60 9.18 -3.76
N GLU A 160 5.12 9.13 -4.98
CA GLU A 160 6.38 9.77 -5.38
C GLU A 160 6.32 11.28 -5.12
N GLU A 161 5.27 11.96 -5.62
CA GLU A 161 5.06 13.40 -5.39
C GLU A 161 4.89 13.74 -3.90
N GLY A 162 4.20 12.88 -3.15
CA GLY A 162 4.03 13.03 -1.70
C GLY A 162 5.37 12.96 -0.96
N MET A 163 6.23 12.04 -1.37
CA MET A 163 7.58 11.88 -0.81
C MET A 163 8.47 13.07 -1.15
N GLU A 164 8.49 13.52 -2.40
CA GLU A 164 9.26 14.70 -2.84
C GLU A 164 8.85 15.96 -2.05
N LYS A 165 7.55 16.23 -1.95
CA LYS A 165 7.02 17.36 -1.15
C LYS A 165 7.35 17.23 0.34
N GLY A 166 7.40 15.99 0.86
CA GLY A 166 7.80 15.71 2.24
C GLY A 166 9.28 16.04 2.48
N ILE A 167 10.16 15.64 1.56
CA ILE A 167 11.60 15.92 1.59
C ILE A 167 11.85 17.42 1.49
N GLU A 168 11.22 18.10 0.53
CA GLU A 168 11.35 19.55 0.34
C GLU A 168 10.97 20.33 1.59
N LYS A 169 9.80 20.05 2.17
CA LYS A 169 9.38 20.65 3.44
C LYS A 169 10.29 20.32 4.62
N GLY A 170 10.86 19.10 4.63
CA GLY A 170 11.83 18.68 5.63
C GLY A 170 13.13 19.49 5.54
N ILE A 171 13.63 19.68 4.32
CA ILE A 171 14.83 20.49 4.05
C ILE A 171 14.59 21.94 4.42
N GLU A 172 13.46 22.53 4.00
CA GLU A 172 13.10 23.92 4.31
C GLU A 172 13.07 24.18 5.83
N LYS A 173 12.34 23.33 6.57
CA LYS A 173 12.28 23.39 8.04
C LYS A 173 13.65 23.17 8.69
N GLY A 174 14.47 22.25 8.14
CA GLY A 174 15.82 21.98 8.62
C GLY A 174 16.74 23.20 8.44
N ILE A 175 16.67 23.86 7.28
CA ILE A 175 17.44 25.09 7.00
C ILE A 175 16.99 26.25 7.93
N GLU A 176 15.68 26.45 8.10
CA GLU A 176 15.14 27.47 8.97
C GLU A 176 15.60 27.28 10.43
N LYS A 177 15.44 26.04 10.92
CA LYS A 177 15.91 25.67 12.27
C LYS A 177 17.42 25.83 12.44
N GLY A 178 18.20 25.35 11.48
CA GLY A 178 19.66 25.50 11.51
C GLY A 178 20.13 26.95 11.48
N ARG A 179 19.45 27.82 10.71
CA ARG A 179 19.72 29.25 10.70
C ARG A 179 19.39 29.92 12.04
N ALA A 180 18.26 29.57 12.66
CA ALA A 180 17.86 30.10 13.96
C ALA A 180 18.83 29.66 15.06
N GLU A 181 19.22 28.39 15.11
CA GLU A 181 20.20 27.83 16.04
C GLU A 181 21.60 28.44 15.84
N GLY A 182 22.06 28.58 14.61
CA GLY A 182 23.33 29.19 14.25
C GLY A 182 23.39 30.69 14.71
N ARG A 183 22.30 31.43 14.47
CA ARG A 183 22.19 32.80 14.92
C ARG A 183 22.24 32.95 16.45
N LEU A 184 21.53 32.05 17.16
CA LEU A 184 21.55 32.02 18.62
C LEU A 184 22.96 31.69 19.15
N ARG A 185 23.64 30.71 18.55
CA ARG A 185 25.00 30.33 18.94
C ARG A 185 25.98 31.48 18.77
N THR A 186 25.95 32.20 17.64
CA THR A 186 26.78 33.37 17.39
C THR A 186 26.50 34.49 18.41
N LEU A 187 25.23 34.76 18.71
CA LEU A 187 24.87 35.77 19.72
C LEU A 187 25.34 35.39 21.12
N CYS A 188 25.30 34.08 21.45
CA CYS A 188 25.87 33.55 22.68
C CYS A 188 27.39 33.76 22.79
N GLU A 189 28.12 33.50 21.73
CA GLU A 189 29.58 33.71 21.67
C GLU A 189 29.92 35.18 21.89
N LEU A 190 29.22 36.08 21.20
CA LEU A 190 29.42 37.55 21.40
C LEU A 190 29.11 38.04 22.80
N VAL A 191 28.17 37.40 23.51
CA VAL A 191 27.91 37.71 24.93
C VAL A 191 29.02 37.16 25.83
N LYS A 192 29.52 35.96 25.59
CA LYS A 192 30.64 35.34 26.33
C LYS A 192 31.93 36.17 26.20
N ASP A 193 32.17 36.69 24.98
CA ASP A 193 33.33 37.54 24.68
C ASP A 193 33.19 38.98 25.19
N GLY A 194 32.08 39.30 25.86
CA GLY A 194 31.84 40.64 26.45
C GLY A 194 31.53 41.72 25.41
N ILE A 195 31.29 41.35 24.15
CA ILE A 195 31.02 42.29 23.05
C ILE A 195 29.57 42.75 23.06
N LEU A 196 28.64 41.90 23.50
CA LEU A 196 27.21 42.22 23.62
C LEU A 196 26.69 41.96 25.05
N SER A 197 25.75 42.80 25.49
CA SER A 197 24.99 42.45 26.69
C SER A 197 23.94 41.38 26.40
N ASN A 198 23.52 40.62 27.43
CA ASN A 198 22.43 39.65 27.29
C ASN A 198 21.13 40.30 26.76
N MET A 199 20.88 41.55 27.13
CA MET A 199 19.69 42.28 26.69
C MET A 199 19.74 42.65 25.22
N ASP A 200 20.92 43.07 24.72
CA ASP A 200 21.10 43.39 23.30
C ASP A 200 21.09 42.13 22.43
N ALA A 201 21.64 41.04 22.93
CA ALA A 201 21.60 39.73 22.24
C ALA A 201 20.17 39.21 22.13
N ALA A 202 19.38 39.27 23.19
CA ALA A 202 17.96 38.88 23.17
C ALA A 202 17.16 39.72 22.17
N LYS A 203 17.36 41.05 22.19
CA LYS A 203 16.73 41.97 21.22
C LYS A 203 17.09 41.65 19.77
N ARG A 204 18.36 41.31 19.50
CA ARG A 204 18.83 40.91 18.17
C ARG A 204 18.30 39.53 17.77
N ALA A 205 18.08 38.62 18.72
CA ALA A 205 17.45 37.32 18.49
C ALA A 205 15.94 37.44 18.25
N GLY A 206 15.32 38.59 18.57
CA GLY A 206 13.89 38.81 18.44
C GLY A 206 13.06 38.12 19.53
N MET A 207 13.65 37.91 20.73
CA MET A 207 13.02 37.23 21.84
C MET A 207 13.20 37.99 23.16
N SER A 208 12.44 37.65 24.18
CA SER A 208 12.60 38.22 25.51
C SER A 208 13.93 37.79 26.16
N LEU A 209 14.41 38.55 27.16
CA LEU A 209 15.63 38.18 27.88
C LEU A 209 15.52 36.82 28.57
N GLU A 210 14.34 36.47 29.05
CA GLU A 210 14.09 35.21 29.73
C GLU A 210 14.12 34.02 28.74
N GLU A 211 13.50 34.17 27.58
CA GLU A 211 13.54 33.17 26.47
C GLU A 211 14.95 32.98 25.94
N PHE A 212 15.72 34.07 25.78
CA PHE A 212 17.12 34.00 25.36
C PHE A 212 17.97 33.19 26.35
N ARG A 213 17.84 33.47 27.66
CA ARG A 213 18.56 32.74 28.71
C ARG A 213 18.20 31.24 28.70
N LYS A 214 16.94 30.90 28.53
CA LYS A 214 16.51 29.48 28.41
C LYS A 214 17.07 28.82 27.16
N ALA A 215 17.03 29.48 26.01
CA ALA A 215 17.56 28.98 24.76
C ALA A 215 19.08 28.73 24.81
N VAL A 216 19.81 29.67 25.46
CA VAL A 216 21.27 29.56 25.70
C VAL A 216 21.63 28.39 26.63
N ALA A 217 20.80 28.08 27.62
CA ALA A 217 21.01 26.98 28.55
C ALA A 217 20.78 25.60 27.88
N MET A 218 20.13 25.55 26.69
CA MET A 218 19.87 24.33 25.91
C MET A 218 20.87 24.10 24.75
N LEU A 219 21.76 25.06 24.49
CA LEU A 219 22.84 25.02 23.49
C LEU A 219 24.14 24.48 24.08
#